data_b83a70feea440b8752c09c8d36e63211
#
_entry.id   b83a70feea440b8752c09c8d36e63211
#
_cell.length_a   1.000
_cell.length_b   1.000
_cell.length_c   1.000
_cell.angle_alpha   90.00
_cell.angle_beta   90.00
_cell.angle_gamma   90.00
#
_symmetry.space_group_name_H-M   'P 1'
#
loop_
_entity.id
_entity.type
_entity.pdbx_description
1 polymer ?
#
loop_
_entity_poly.entity_id
_entity_poly.type
_entity_poly.pdbx_seq_one_letter_code
_entity_poly.pdbx_strand_id
1 'polypeptide(L)'
;DRIGHLKERLEREITEEICPLQVTAWQVPSEPVSFKEATAANYQPFPPGTWWGAPWSTWWLHVTGTLPASHAGEEVDLSMDLGFVGDWAGNQSEAIVYTANGRPLKALNPRNHRIGLNYGALAARFAEEGEPLIGADGDVELWVEAAGNPDMTQHLGGPTELGDRRTAGHEPLWQFKGAELSVRRNEVWGLWLDIDVLDGLMRQLPAESTHRARLLRGLEQAADEVDHQGILSLIHI
;
A
#
# COMPACT_ATOMS: atom_id res chain seq x y z
N ASP A 1 20.16 8.53 -14.04
CA ASP A 1 20.78 8.53 -12.69
C ASP A 1 20.88 7.08 -12.19
N ARG A 2 22.10 6.57 -12.02
CA ARG A 2 22.37 5.18 -11.64
C ARG A 2 21.81 4.83 -10.26
N ILE A 3 21.88 5.77 -9.31
CA ILE A 3 21.34 5.59 -7.96
C ILE A 3 19.80 5.49 -8.00
N GLY A 4 19.17 6.29 -8.86
CA GLY A 4 17.72 6.19 -9.07
C GLY A 4 17.31 4.80 -9.58
N HIS A 5 18.02 4.27 -10.58
CA HIS A 5 17.77 2.91 -11.08
C HIS A 5 18.01 1.82 -10.02
N LEU A 6 19.04 1.98 -9.16
CA LEU A 6 19.27 1.07 -8.04
C LEU A 6 18.09 1.08 -7.08
N LYS A 7 17.59 2.26 -6.71
CA LYS A 7 16.42 2.41 -5.82
C LYS A 7 15.18 1.74 -6.40
N GLU A 8 14.89 1.96 -7.70
CA GLU A 8 13.77 1.33 -8.40
C GLU A 8 13.89 -0.20 -8.46
N ARG A 9 15.10 -0.73 -8.60
CA ARG A 9 15.34 -2.19 -8.58
C ARG A 9 15.09 -2.76 -7.17
N LEU A 10 15.67 -2.14 -6.15
CA LEU A 10 15.47 -2.55 -4.76
C LEU A 10 13.98 -2.51 -4.38
N GLU A 11 13.28 -1.45 -4.76
CA GLU A 11 11.86 -1.28 -4.45
C GLU A 11 11.00 -2.45 -4.98
N ARG A 12 11.30 -2.95 -6.17
CA ARG A 12 10.62 -4.13 -6.74
C ARG A 12 10.93 -5.43 -5.99
N GLU A 13 12.06 -5.50 -5.29
CA GLU A 13 12.50 -6.69 -4.56
C GLU A 13 12.13 -6.67 -3.07
N ILE A 14 11.58 -5.54 -2.56
CA ILE A 14 11.16 -5.44 -1.15
C ILE A 14 10.09 -6.46 -0.80
N THR A 15 9.22 -6.78 -1.74
CA THR A 15 8.13 -7.72 -1.54
C THR A 15 8.07 -8.77 -2.64
N GLU A 16 7.68 -9.98 -2.24
CA GLU A 16 7.38 -11.08 -3.15
C GLU A 16 5.91 -11.45 -3.01
N GLU A 17 5.17 -11.39 -4.12
CA GLU A 17 3.76 -11.79 -4.14
C GLU A 17 3.63 -13.28 -3.83
N ILE A 18 2.74 -13.62 -2.90
CA ILE A 18 2.37 -14.99 -2.55
C ILE A 18 1.15 -15.41 -3.36
N CYS A 19 0.05 -14.68 -3.20
CA CYS A 19 -1.20 -14.96 -3.90
C CYS A 19 -2.12 -13.72 -3.90
N PRO A 20 -2.97 -13.59 -4.94
CA PRO A 20 -4.02 -12.58 -4.94
C PRO A 20 -5.11 -12.93 -3.92
N LEU A 21 -5.76 -11.90 -3.39
CA LEU A 21 -6.94 -12.00 -2.54
C LEU A 21 -8.22 -11.79 -3.34
N GLN A 22 -9.30 -12.41 -2.90
CA GLN A 22 -10.63 -12.15 -3.45
C GLN A 22 -11.19 -10.86 -2.86
N VAL A 23 -11.73 -10.02 -3.72
CA VAL A 23 -12.37 -8.78 -3.32
C VAL A 23 -13.76 -8.71 -3.92
N THR A 24 -14.72 -8.39 -3.07
CA THR A 24 -16.06 -7.98 -3.48
C THR A 24 -16.33 -6.57 -2.96
N ALA A 25 -17.20 -5.80 -3.61
CA ALA A 25 -17.47 -4.43 -3.25
C ALA A 25 -18.96 -4.10 -3.28
N TRP A 26 -19.30 -3.11 -2.50
CA TRP A 26 -20.62 -2.49 -2.46
C TRP A 26 -20.49 -0.97 -2.40
N GLN A 27 -21.12 -0.28 -3.34
CA GLN A 27 -21.20 1.17 -3.30
C GLN A 27 -22.33 1.61 -2.36
N VAL A 28 -21.99 2.47 -1.41
CA VAL A 28 -22.98 3.06 -0.50
C VAL A 28 -23.88 4.00 -1.27
N PRO A 29 -25.22 3.84 -1.21
CA PRO A 29 -26.14 4.62 -2.06
C PRO A 29 -26.17 6.12 -1.74
N SER A 30 -25.88 6.51 -0.49
CA SER A 30 -26.00 7.90 -0.04
C SER A 30 -24.92 8.27 0.98
N GLU A 31 -25.31 8.54 2.21
CA GLU A 31 -24.39 8.91 3.29
C GLU A 31 -23.64 7.68 3.86
N PRO A 32 -22.46 7.88 4.46
CA PRO A 32 -21.73 6.80 5.11
C PRO A 32 -22.59 6.00 6.07
N VAL A 33 -22.38 4.70 6.10
CA VAL A 33 -23.15 3.75 6.90
C VAL A 33 -22.29 3.14 8.01
N SER A 34 -22.94 2.55 9.01
CA SER A 34 -22.23 1.80 10.05
C SER A 34 -21.60 0.51 9.51
N PHE A 35 -20.58 0.00 10.18
CA PHE A 35 -19.97 -1.30 9.87
C PHE A 35 -21.01 -2.42 9.78
N LYS A 36 -21.96 -2.45 10.72
CA LYS A 36 -23.04 -3.45 10.75
C LYS A 36 -23.94 -3.39 9.51
N GLU A 37 -24.25 -2.20 9.03
CA GLU A 37 -25.05 -2.03 7.80
C GLU A 37 -24.23 -2.44 6.58
N ALA A 38 -22.98 -2.02 6.53
CA ALA A 38 -22.07 -2.38 5.44
C ALA A 38 -21.94 -3.90 5.30
N THR A 39 -21.63 -4.62 6.38
CA THR A 39 -21.43 -6.08 6.32
C THR A 39 -22.70 -6.86 6.00
N ALA A 40 -23.88 -6.27 6.12
CA ALA A 40 -25.15 -6.86 5.73
C ALA A 40 -25.58 -6.56 4.27
N ALA A 41 -24.80 -5.78 3.53
CA ALA A 41 -25.13 -5.36 2.18
C ALA A 41 -24.86 -6.46 1.13
N ASN A 42 -25.33 -6.24 -0.10
CA ASN A 42 -25.14 -7.19 -1.19
C ASN A 42 -23.92 -6.82 -2.03
N TYR A 43 -22.82 -7.52 -1.81
CA TYR A 43 -21.54 -7.32 -2.48
C TYR A 43 -21.50 -7.97 -3.87
N GLN A 44 -20.78 -7.32 -4.78
CA GLN A 44 -20.54 -7.81 -6.13
C GLN A 44 -19.04 -8.08 -6.33
N PRO A 45 -18.64 -9.00 -7.22
CA PRO A 45 -17.23 -9.21 -7.55
C PRO A 45 -16.53 -7.91 -7.95
N PHE A 46 -15.33 -7.70 -7.43
CA PHE A 46 -14.54 -6.49 -7.66
C PHE A 46 -13.11 -6.85 -8.10
N PRO A 47 -12.94 -7.37 -9.32
CA PRO A 47 -11.64 -7.78 -9.81
C PRO A 47 -10.75 -6.59 -10.15
N PRO A 48 -9.40 -6.79 -10.20
CA PRO A 48 -8.47 -5.80 -10.75
C PRO A 48 -8.92 -5.29 -12.12
N GLY A 49 -8.74 -4.00 -12.37
CA GLY A 49 -9.21 -3.32 -13.57
C GLY A 49 -10.60 -2.68 -13.45
N THR A 50 -11.34 -2.97 -12.38
CA THR A 50 -12.66 -2.35 -12.14
C THR A 50 -12.51 -0.86 -11.84
N TRP A 51 -13.25 -0.04 -12.57
CA TRP A 51 -13.37 1.40 -12.28
C TRP A 51 -14.36 1.64 -11.16
N TRP A 52 -14.02 2.54 -10.23
CA TRP A 52 -14.80 2.82 -9.04
C TRP A 52 -14.57 4.26 -8.55
N GLY A 53 -15.27 4.65 -7.50
CA GLY A 53 -14.97 5.87 -6.77
C GLY A 53 -15.34 7.12 -7.56
N ALA A 54 -16.60 7.26 -7.97
CA ALA A 54 -17.10 8.56 -8.40
C ALA A 54 -16.84 9.59 -7.30
N PRO A 55 -16.63 10.89 -7.64
CA PRO A 55 -16.33 11.93 -6.66
C PRO A 55 -17.30 11.92 -5.47
N TRP A 56 -16.74 11.93 -4.26
CA TRP A 56 -17.49 11.95 -3.00
C TRP A 56 -18.32 10.68 -2.71
N SER A 57 -18.03 9.56 -3.40
CA SER A 57 -18.68 8.28 -3.12
C SER A 57 -17.95 7.50 -2.02
N THR A 58 -18.70 6.70 -1.27
CA THR A 58 -18.17 5.74 -0.30
C THR A 58 -18.44 4.33 -0.79
N TRP A 59 -17.45 3.46 -0.69
CA TRP A 59 -17.51 2.06 -1.05
C TRP A 59 -17.04 1.18 0.10
N TRP A 60 -17.65 0.03 0.25
CA TRP A 60 -17.15 -1.00 1.14
C TRP A 60 -16.65 -2.18 0.33
N LEU A 61 -15.49 -2.69 0.71
CA LEU A 61 -14.86 -3.86 0.10
C LEU A 61 -14.75 -4.96 1.16
N HIS A 62 -15.07 -6.18 0.77
CA HIS A 62 -14.84 -7.38 1.57
C HIS A 62 -13.68 -8.15 0.94
N VAL A 63 -12.60 -8.31 1.70
CA VAL A 63 -11.34 -8.91 1.26
C VAL A 63 -11.15 -10.22 1.97
N THR A 64 -11.02 -11.30 1.20
CA THR A 64 -10.88 -12.66 1.74
C THR A 64 -9.81 -13.44 1.00
N GLY A 65 -9.20 -14.38 1.69
CA GLY A 65 -8.24 -15.33 1.11
C GLY A 65 -7.64 -16.24 2.15
N THR A 66 -6.68 -17.04 1.74
CA THR A 66 -5.99 -17.97 2.64
C THR A 66 -4.50 -17.94 2.33
N LEU A 67 -3.69 -17.74 3.37
CA LEU A 67 -2.23 -17.85 3.28
C LEU A 67 -1.86 -19.31 3.04
N PRO A 68 -1.15 -19.65 1.95
CA PRO A 68 -0.70 -21.01 1.72
C PRO A 68 0.22 -21.51 2.86
N ALA A 69 0.06 -22.74 3.25
CA ALA A 69 0.85 -23.35 4.35
C ALA A 69 2.36 -23.33 4.12
N SER A 70 2.80 -23.24 2.86
CA SER A 70 4.21 -23.08 2.48
C SER A 70 4.84 -21.78 3.00
N HIS A 71 4.02 -20.78 3.30
CA HIS A 71 4.43 -19.45 3.79
C HIS A 71 4.12 -19.27 5.28
N ALA A 72 3.73 -20.34 5.98
CA ALA A 72 3.51 -20.30 7.42
C ALA A 72 4.82 -19.97 8.16
N GLY A 73 4.82 -18.91 8.93
CA GLY A 73 6.00 -18.45 9.68
C GLY A 73 6.84 -17.37 9.00
N GLU A 74 6.50 -17.00 7.75
CA GLU A 74 7.08 -15.82 7.11
C GLU A 74 6.36 -14.53 7.55
N GLU A 75 7.02 -13.39 7.43
CA GLU A 75 6.41 -12.08 7.66
C GLU A 75 5.54 -11.70 6.45
N VAL A 76 4.23 -11.67 6.65
CA VAL A 76 3.25 -11.50 5.58
C VAL A 76 2.58 -10.13 5.66
N ASP A 77 2.62 -9.42 4.52
CA ASP A 77 1.83 -8.21 4.27
C ASP A 77 0.58 -8.52 3.46
N LEU A 78 -0.50 -7.81 3.77
CA LEU A 78 -1.55 -7.52 2.79
C LEU A 78 -1.20 -6.21 2.09
N SER A 79 -1.14 -6.22 0.78
CA SER A 79 -1.01 -5.05 -0.07
C SER A 79 -2.31 -4.82 -0.83
N MET A 80 -2.78 -3.56 -0.89
CA MET A 80 -3.96 -3.20 -1.66
C MET A 80 -3.74 -1.89 -2.40
N ASP A 81 -3.99 -1.90 -3.70
CA ASP A 81 -3.93 -0.72 -4.55
C ASP A 81 -5.33 -0.37 -5.07
N LEU A 82 -5.88 0.69 -4.51
CA LEU A 82 -7.20 1.23 -4.84
C LEU A 82 -7.23 2.04 -6.15
N GLY A 83 -6.13 2.08 -6.88
CA GLY A 83 -5.94 2.91 -8.07
C GLY A 83 -5.15 4.18 -7.75
N PHE A 84 -4.25 4.11 -6.79
CA PHE A 84 -3.41 5.22 -6.39
C PHE A 84 -2.59 5.78 -7.55
N VAL A 85 -2.46 7.10 -7.61
CA VAL A 85 -1.69 7.82 -8.63
C VAL A 85 -0.55 8.57 -7.95
N GLY A 86 0.68 8.22 -8.30
CA GLY A 86 1.87 8.80 -7.68
C GLY A 86 1.96 8.50 -6.17
N ASP A 87 2.69 9.35 -5.46
CA ASP A 87 2.98 9.19 -4.03
C ASP A 87 2.34 10.28 -3.13
N TRP A 88 1.45 11.09 -3.69
CA TRP A 88 0.76 12.15 -2.96
C TRP A 88 -0.43 11.59 -2.19
N ALA A 89 -0.40 11.69 -0.86
CA ALA A 89 -1.41 11.10 0.02
C ALA A 89 -2.76 11.85 0.05
N GLY A 90 -2.86 13.04 -0.50
CA GLY A 90 -4.09 13.84 -0.53
C GLY A 90 -4.79 13.84 -1.89
N ASN A 91 -6.05 14.26 -1.91
CA ASN A 91 -6.82 14.50 -3.14
C ASN A 91 -6.94 13.31 -4.08
N GLN A 92 -7.02 12.11 -3.54
CA GLN A 92 -7.25 10.88 -4.30
C GLN A 92 -7.95 9.83 -3.44
N SER A 93 -8.14 8.63 -3.98
CA SER A 93 -8.74 7.52 -3.22
C SER A 93 -7.96 7.26 -1.93
N GLU A 94 -8.67 6.95 -0.89
CA GLU A 94 -8.14 6.54 0.41
C GLU A 94 -9.08 5.54 1.07
N ALA A 95 -8.64 4.85 2.10
CA ALA A 95 -9.50 3.91 2.81
C ALA A 95 -9.10 3.72 4.27
N ILE A 96 -10.02 3.15 5.04
CA ILE A 96 -9.75 2.58 6.37
C ILE A 96 -10.02 1.08 6.28
N VAL A 97 -9.08 0.30 6.81
CA VAL A 97 -9.20 -1.15 6.91
C VAL A 97 -9.66 -1.53 8.31
N TYR A 98 -10.58 -2.48 8.37
CA TYR A 98 -11.16 -3.03 9.60
C TYR A 98 -10.92 -4.54 9.66
N THR A 99 -10.82 -5.08 10.87
CA THR A 99 -10.87 -6.53 11.09
C THR A 99 -12.23 -7.11 10.73
N ALA A 100 -12.35 -8.44 10.71
CA ALA A 100 -13.62 -9.14 10.55
C ALA A 100 -14.69 -8.71 11.59
N ASN A 101 -14.26 -8.27 12.77
CA ASN A 101 -15.14 -7.80 13.84
C ASN A 101 -15.39 -6.27 13.83
N GLY A 102 -14.92 -5.55 12.82
CA GLY A 102 -15.16 -4.12 12.65
C GLY A 102 -14.26 -3.21 13.48
N ARG A 103 -13.11 -3.71 13.95
CA ARG A 103 -12.12 -2.87 14.63
C ARG A 103 -11.20 -2.21 13.59
N PRO A 104 -10.99 -0.89 13.66
CA PRO A 104 -10.13 -0.21 12.71
C PRO A 104 -8.67 -0.66 12.89
N LEU A 105 -8.02 -0.99 11.78
CA LEU A 105 -6.63 -1.41 11.71
C LEU A 105 -5.72 -0.26 11.28
N LYS A 106 -5.96 0.25 10.06
CA LYS A 106 -5.02 1.14 9.39
C LYS A 106 -5.73 1.92 8.27
N ALA A 107 -5.30 3.15 8.04
CA ALA A 107 -5.65 3.88 6.83
C ALA A 107 -4.76 3.47 5.66
N LEU A 108 -5.33 3.44 4.46
CA LEU A 108 -4.62 3.21 3.20
C LEU A 108 -4.57 4.49 2.37
N ASN A 109 -3.40 4.77 1.83
CA ASN A 109 -3.12 5.82 0.88
C ASN A 109 -1.89 5.42 0.04
N PRO A 110 -1.48 6.17 -0.99
CA PRO A 110 -0.37 5.79 -1.87
C PRO A 110 0.95 5.45 -1.15
N ARG A 111 1.24 6.14 -0.05
CA ARG A 111 2.47 5.92 0.74
C ARG A 111 2.32 4.85 1.82
N ASN A 112 1.11 4.38 2.05
CA ASN A 112 0.79 3.50 3.17
C ASN A 112 -0.33 2.53 2.78
N HIS A 113 -0.05 1.60 1.87
CA HIS A 113 -1.02 0.66 1.30
C HIS A 113 -0.73 -0.80 1.65
N ARG A 114 0.14 -1.04 2.65
CA ARG A 114 0.50 -2.37 3.14
C ARG A 114 0.17 -2.52 4.61
N ILE A 115 -0.23 -3.70 5.03
CA ILE A 115 -0.58 -4.05 6.41
C ILE A 115 0.16 -5.32 6.77
N GLY A 116 1.05 -5.25 7.78
CA GLY A 116 1.66 -6.45 8.36
C GLY A 116 0.59 -7.26 9.10
N LEU A 117 0.39 -8.50 8.68
CA LEU A 117 -0.69 -9.34 9.20
C LEU A 117 -0.27 -10.20 10.40
N ASN A 118 1.00 -10.59 10.49
CA ASN A 118 1.51 -11.48 11.53
C ASN A 118 2.82 -10.99 12.17
N TYR A 119 3.24 -9.78 11.86
CA TYR A 119 4.43 -9.16 12.42
C TYR A 119 4.19 -7.68 12.76
N GLY A 120 5.11 -7.10 13.55
CA GLY A 120 5.04 -5.71 13.99
C GLY A 120 4.04 -5.48 15.13
N ALA A 121 4.09 -4.28 15.72
CA ALA A 121 3.32 -3.95 16.93
C ALA A 121 1.80 -4.00 16.73
N LEU A 122 1.31 -3.70 15.52
CA LEU A 122 -0.12 -3.73 15.21
C LEU A 122 -0.64 -5.18 15.28
N ALA A 123 -0.04 -6.08 14.52
CA ALA A 123 -0.45 -7.48 14.47
C ALA A 123 -0.30 -8.16 15.84
N ALA A 124 0.80 -7.89 16.57
CA ALA A 124 1.02 -8.42 17.91
C ALA A 124 -0.11 -8.00 18.87
N ARG A 125 -0.51 -6.73 18.87
CA ARG A 125 -1.61 -6.25 19.71
C ARG A 125 -2.92 -6.98 19.42
N PHE A 126 -3.29 -7.16 18.15
CA PHE A 126 -4.53 -7.85 17.79
C PHE A 126 -4.48 -9.33 18.17
N ALA A 127 -3.33 -9.99 18.00
CA ALA A 127 -3.14 -11.38 18.41
C ALA A 127 -3.23 -11.56 19.94
N GLU A 128 -2.62 -10.68 20.73
CA GLU A 128 -2.71 -10.66 22.21
C GLU A 128 -4.15 -10.45 22.70
N GLU A 129 -4.94 -9.69 21.98
CA GLU A 129 -6.35 -9.43 22.26
C GLU A 129 -7.27 -10.55 21.75
N GLY A 130 -6.73 -11.64 21.19
CA GLY A 130 -7.48 -12.79 20.71
C GLY A 130 -8.08 -12.64 19.33
N GLU A 131 -7.62 -11.68 18.55
CA GLU A 131 -8.08 -11.39 17.19
C GLU A 131 -6.90 -11.35 16.20
N PRO A 132 -6.19 -12.49 15.98
CA PRO A 132 -5.10 -12.52 15.01
C PRO A 132 -5.62 -12.21 13.60
N LEU A 133 -4.83 -11.45 12.82
CA LEU A 133 -5.23 -11.03 11.48
C LEU A 133 -5.08 -12.14 10.42
N ILE A 134 -4.36 -13.22 10.75
CA ILE A 134 -4.35 -14.49 10.02
C ILE A 134 -4.87 -15.55 10.99
N GLY A 135 -5.94 -16.23 10.60
CA GLY A 135 -6.52 -17.33 11.37
C GLY A 135 -5.61 -18.57 11.45
N ALA A 136 -5.97 -19.53 12.31
CA ALA A 136 -5.18 -20.75 12.52
C ALA A 136 -4.99 -21.58 11.24
N ASP A 137 -5.96 -21.55 10.34
CA ASP A 137 -5.93 -22.27 9.04
C ASP A 137 -5.38 -21.39 7.91
N GLY A 138 -4.81 -20.23 8.23
CA GLY A 138 -4.27 -19.27 7.26
C GLY A 138 -5.32 -18.28 6.72
N ASP A 139 -6.55 -18.34 7.18
CA ASP A 139 -7.62 -17.49 6.67
C ASP A 139 -7.39 -16.02 7.00
N VAL A 140 -7.64 -15.17 6.00
CA VAL A 140 -7.59 -13.72 6.08
C VAL A 140 -8.95 -13.17 5.70
N GLU A 141 -9.54 -12.36 6.58
CA GLU A 141 -10.79 -11.66 6.32
C GLU A 141 -10.71 -10.24 6.86
N LEU A 142 -10.86 -9.28 5.96
CA LEU A 142 -10.83 -7.86 6.29
C LEU A 142 -11.93 -7.09 5.55
N TRP A 143 -12.32 -5.97 6.13
CA TRP A 143 -13.26 -5.04 5.53
C TRP A 143 -12.56 -3.71 5.28
N VAL A 144 -12.94 -3.05 4.19
CA VAL A 144 -12.31 -1.79 3.78
C VAL A 144 -13.39 -0.78 3.43
N GLU A 145 -13.41 0.34 4.13
CA GLU A 145 -14.22 1.50 3.80
C GLU A 145 -13.38 2.45 2.96
N ALA A 146 -13.70 2.58 1.69
CA ALA A 146 -12.95 3.34 0.71
C ALA A 146 -13.71 4.60 0.28
N ALA A 147 -13.01 5.73 0.22
CA ALA A 147 -13.51 7.00 -0.24
C ALA A 147 -13.06 7.28 -1.67
N GLY A 148 -14.00 7.53 -2.57
CA GLY A 148 -13.77 8.06 -3.91
C GLY A 148 -13.60 9.57 -3.85
N ASN A 149 -12.49 10.05 -3.28
CA ASN A 149 -12.21 11.48 -3.26
C ASN A 149 -11.96 11.99 -4.68
N PRO A 150 -12.40 13.23 -5.01
CA PRO A 150 -12.10 13.81 -6.31
C PRO A 150 -10.61 14.05 -6.51
N ASP A 151 -10.11 13.86 -7.72
CA ASP A 151 -8.74 14.24 -8.08
C ASP A 151 -8.63 15.77 -8.21
N MET A 152 -8.08 16.39 -7.17
CA MET A 152 -7.87 17.85 -7.10
C MET A 152 -6.47 18.28 -7.53
N THR A 153 -5.62 17.39 -8.00
CA THR A 153 -4.20 17.68 -8.29
C THR A 153 -4.01 18.78 -9.32
N GLN A 154 -4.93 18.90 -10.27
CA GLN A 154 -4.89 19.95 -11.30
C GLN A 154 -5.64 21.23 -10.91
N HIS A 155 -6.27 21.28 -9.74
CA HIS A 155 -7.14 22.37 -9.29
C HIS A 155 -6.66 23.02 -7.99
N LEU A 156 -5.40 22.83 -7.64
CA LEU A 156 -4.79 23.42 -6.45
C LEU A 156 -4.76 24.95 -6.57
N GLY A 157 -5.62 25.62 -5.83
CA GLY A 157 -5.58 27.08 -5.70
C GLY A 157 -6.82 27.85 -6.15
N GLY A 158 -7.93 27.19 -6.45
CA GLY A 158 -9.18 27.88 -6.80
C GLY A 158 -10.44 27.05 -6.62
N PRO A 159 -11.60 27.70 -6.64
CA PRO A 159 -12.87 26.99 -6.69
C PRO A 159 -12.94 26.09 -7.93
N THR A 160 -13.44 24.86 -7.75
CA THR A 160 -13.63 23.90 -8.83
C THR A 160 -14.98 23.20 -8.67
N GLU A 161 -15.53 22.73 -9.78
CA GLU A 161 -16.75 21.92 -9.79
C GLU A 161 -16.58 20.63 -8.95
N LEU A 162 -15.36 20.11 -8.84
CA LEU A 162 -15.03 18.95 -8.05
C LEU A 162 -15.18 19.16 -6.53
N GLY A 163 -15.19 20.40 -6.07
CA GLY A 163 -15.32 20.76 -4.64
C GLY A 163 -16.72 20.57 -4.06
N ASP A 164 -17.74 20.31 -4.89
CA ASP A 164 -19.11 20.08 -4.45
C ASP A 164 -19.66 18.79 -5.08
N ARG A 165 -20.20 17.90 -4.23
CA ARG A 165 -20.80 16.64 -4.65
C ARG A 165 -21.85 16.77 -5.76
N ARG A 166 -22.56 17.90 -5.80
CA ARG A 166 -23.62 18.13 -6.80
C ARG A 166 -23.07 18.49 -8.18
N THR A 167 -21.84 18.96 -8.26
CA THR A 167 -21.21 19.45 -9.50
C THR A 167 -20.02 18.59 -9.93
N ALA A 168 -19.50 17.73 -9.05
CA ALA A 168 -18.30 16.95 -9.29
C ALA A 168 -18.45 15.81 -10.34
N GLY A 169 -19.69 15.49 -10.75
CA GLY A 169 -19.98 14.41 -11.69
C GLY A 169 -20.17 13.05 -10.99
N HIS A 170 -20.39 12.03 -11.80
CA HIS A 170 -20.71 10.67 -11.34
C HIS A 170 -19.80 9.60 -11.96
N GLU A 171 -18.85 10.02 -12.81
CA GLU A 171 -17.95 9.08 -13.46
C GLU A 171 -16.93 8.53 -12.44
N PRO A 172 -16.61 7.23 -12.49
CA PRO A 172 -15.60 6.65 -11.63
C PRO A 172 -14.21 7.20 -12.00
N LEU A 173 -13.42 7.54 -11.00
CA LEU A 173 -12.10 8.17 -11.17
C LEU A 173 -10.94 7.19 -11.00
N TRP A 174 -11.14 6.10 -10.25
CA TRP A 174 -10.06 5.23 -9.81
C TRP A 174 -10.21 3.84 -10.39
N GLN A 175 -9.11 3.22 -10.77
CA GLN A 175 -9.10 1.84 -11.26
C GLN A 175 -8.46 0.94 -10.20
N PHE A 176 -9.26 0.05 -9.61
CA PHE A 176 -8.75 -0.94 -8.65
C PHE A 176 -7.69 -1.82 -9.28
N LYS A 177 -6.52 -1.93 -8.67
CA LYS A 177 -5.40 -2.71 -9.19
C LYS A 177 -5.24 -4.07 -8.51
N GLY A 178 -5.84 -4.26 -7.35
CA GLY A 178 -5.88 -5.55 -6.68
C GLY A 178 -5.56 -5.48 -5.18
N ALA A 179 -5.67 -6.65 -4.57
CA ALA A 179 -5.21 -6.95 -3.22
C ALA A 179 -4.49 -8.29 -3.23
N GLU A 180 -3.40 -8.40 -2.51
CA GLU A 180 -2.53 -9.57 -2.49
C GLU A 180 -1.91 -9.82 -1.12
N LEU A 181 -1.54 -11.07 -0.85
CA LEU A 181 -0.59 -11.41 0.19
C LEU A 181 0.81 -11.41 -0.40
N SER A 182 1.77 -10.89 0.34
CA SER A 182 3.18 -10.85 -0.05
C SER A 182 4.10 -11.08 1.14
N VAL A 183 5.27 -11.66 0.89
CA VAL A 183 6.36 -11.71 1.86
C VAL A 183 7.13 -10.40 1.81
N ARG A 184 7.46 -9.85 2.95
CA ARG A 184 8.32 -8.68 3.07
C ARG A 184 9.75 -9.08 3.34
N ARG A 185 10.66 -8.61 2.48
CA ARG A 185 12.10 -8.79 2.64
C ARG A 185 12.67 -7.58 3.39
N ASN A 186 12.75 -7.69 4.71
CA ASN A 186 13.17 -6.58 5.58
C ASN A 186 14.61 -6.12 5.32
N GLU A 187 15.51 -7.02 4.92
CA GLU A 187 16.88 -6.69 4.56
C GLU A 187 16.94 -5.82 3.30
N VAL A 188 16.13 -6.14 2.29
CA VAL A 188 16.02 -5.32 1.06
C VAL A 188 15.44 -3.96 1.38
N TRP A 189 14.40 -3.92 2.23
CA TRP A 189 13.83 -2.67 2.72
C TRP A 189 14.86 -1.82 3.47
N GLY A 190 15.65 -2.44 4.37
CA GLY A 190 16.71 -1.75 5.10
C GLY A 190 17.75 -1.15 4.16
N LEU A 191 18.22 -1.92 3.19
CA LEU A 191 19.17 -1.45 2.17
C LEU A 191 18.60 -0.31 1.32
N TRP A 192 17.34 -0.42 0.90
CA TRP A 192 16.66 0.64 0.16
C TRP A 192 16.60 1.94 0.97
N LEU A 193 16.23 1.84 2.26
CA LEU A 193 16.12 3.00 3.16
C LEU A 193 17.50 3.67 3.38
N ASP A 194 18.54 2.88 3.60
CA ASP A 194 19.90 3.40 3.77
C ASP A 194 20.36 4.16 2.52
N ILE A 195 20.12 3.61 1.33
CA ILE A 195 20.45 4.25 0.07
C ILE A 195 19.63 5.54 -0.12
N ASP A 196 18.34 5.53 0.19
CA ASP A 196 17.46 6.70 0.08
C ASP A 196 17.93 7.85 0.97
N VAL A 197 18.24 7.55 2.23
CA VAL A 197 18.75 8.53 3.20
C VAL A 197 20.12 9.09 2.77
N LEU A 198 21.04 8.23 2.33
CA LEU A 198 22.37 8.65 1.89
C LEU A 198 22.33 9.46 0.58
N ASP A 199 21.48 9.09 -0.37
CA ASP A 199 21.24 9.86 -1.60
C ASP A 199 20.63 11.23 -1.30
N GLY A 200 19.63 11.28 -0.44
CA GLY A 200 19.02 12.52 0.02
C GLY A 200 20.03 13.45 0.70
N LEU A 201 20.84 12.92 1.61
CA LEU A 201 21.92 13.69 2.25
C LEU A 201 22.95 14.19 1.23
N MET A 202 23.40 13.32 0.34
CA MET A 202 24.38 13.65 -0.71
C MET A 202 23.89 14.82 -1.58
N ARG A 203 22.62 14.84 -1.94
CA ARG A 203 22.02 15.88 -2.78
C ARG A 203 21.93 17.24 -2.08
N GLN A 204 21.85 17.27 -0.74
CA GLN A 204 21.83 18.52 0.06
C GLN A 204 23.22 19.12 0.28
N LEU A 205 24.29 18.38 0.09
CA LEU A 205 25.65 18.85 0.30
C LEU A 205 26.16 19.67 -0.90
N PRO A 206 27.01 20.73 -0.66
CA PRO A 206 27.63 21.50 -1.74
C PRO A 206 28.39 20.59 -2.72
N ALA A 207 28.38 20.96 -4.01
CA ALA A 207 28.96 20.14 -5.08
C ALA A 207 30.46 19.84 -4.88
N GLU A 208 31.20 20.81 -4.27
CA GLU A 208 32.63 20.72 -4.01
C GLU A 208 32.96 19.99 -2.70
N SER A 209 31.95 19.58 -1.93
CA SER A 209 32.15 18.94 -0.63
C SER A 209 32.82 17.58 -0.77
N THR A 210 33.90 17.37 -0.03
CA THR A 210 34.52 16.03 0.09
C THR A 210 33.55 14.99 0.66
N HIS A 211 32.64 15.41 1.53
CA HIS A 211 31.58 14.49 2.05
C HIS A 211 30.65 14.05 0.94
N ARG A 212 30.19 14.97 0.08
CA ARG A 212 29.37 14.62 -1.09
C ARG A 212 30.08 13.62 -2.00
N ALA A 213 31.35 13.87 -2.32
CA ALA A 213 32.14 12.99 -3.16
C ALA A 213 32.32 11.59 -2.54
N ARG A 214 32.46 11.48 -1.23
CA ARG A 214 32.56 10.19 -0.51
C ARG A 214 31.24 9.45 -0.52
N LEU A 215 30.11 10.13 -0.27
CA LEU A 215 28.76 9.52 -0.33
C LEU A 215 28.46 9.02 -1.74
N LEU A 216 28.70 9.83 -2.76
CA LEU A 216 28.49 9.45 -4.15
C LEU A 216 29.30 8.19 -4.50
N ARG A 217 30.56 8.13 -4.13
CA ARG A 217 31.40 6.95 -4.37
C ARG A 217 30.87 5.70 -3.66
N GLY A 218 30.43 5.84 -2.40
CA GLY A 218 29.85 4.72 -1.65
C GLY A 218 28.56 4.20 -2.29
N LEU A 219 27.68 5.11 -2.73
CA LEU A 219 26.44 4.76 -3.44
C LEU A 219 26.69 4.09 -4.80
N GLU A 220 27.71 4.57 -5.56
CA GLU A 220 28.13 3.94 -6.81
C GLU A 220 28.71 2.55 -6.58
N GLN A 221 29.51 2.35 -5.51
CA GLN A 221 30.01 1.03 -5.14
C GLN A 221 28.88 0.07 -4.76
N ALA A 222 27.88 0.53 -3.99
CA ALA A 222 26.71 -0.28 -3.68
C ALA A 222 25.95 -0.69 -4.96
N ALA A 223 25.82 0.22 -5.93
CA ALA A 223 25.22 -0.10 -7.22
C ALA A 223 26.04 -1.14 -8.00
N ASP A 224 27.38 -1.05 -7.98
CA ASP A 224 28.27 -2.03 -8.61
C ASP A 224 28.10 -3.42 -8.01
N GLU A 225 28.04 -3.53 -6.68
CA GLU A 225 27.84 -4.80 -5.98
C GLU A 225 26.50 -5.44 -6.32
N VAL A 226 25.41 -4.65 -6.31
CA VAL A 226 24.07 -5.13 -6.71
C VAL A 226 24.07 -5.60 -8.18
N ASP A 227 24.75 -4.89 -9.06
CA ASP A 227 24.83 -5.27 -10.48
C ASP A 227 25.63 -6.58 -10.69
N HIS A 228 26.68 -6.81 -9.91
CA HIS A 228 27.52 -8.00 -10.02
C HIS A 228 26.96 -9.24 -9.33
N GLN A 229 26.41 -9.09 -8.12
CA GLN A 229 26.02 -10.23 -7.30
C GLN A 229 24.50 -10.47 -7.29
N GLY A 230 23.70 -9.45 -7.66
CA GLY A 230 22.26 -9.46 -7.49
C GLY A 230 21.86 -9.15 -6.04
N ILE A 231 20.65 -8.61 -5.88
CA ILE A 231 20.16 -8.12 -4.59
C ILE A 231 20.08 -9.25 -3.54
N LEU A 232 19.52 -10.38 -3.91
CA LEU A 232 19.28 -11.49 -2.98
C LEU A 232 20.58 -12.18 -2.54
N SER A 233 21.62 -12.15 -3.35
CA SER A 233 22.92 -12.71 -3.00
C SER A 233 23.67 -11.86 -1.96
N LEU A 234 23.45 -10.55 -1.96
CA LEU A 234 24.10 -9.62 -1.02
C LEU A 234 23.50 -9.67 0.39
N ILE A 235 22.22 -9.99 0.54
CA ILE A 235 21.54 -10.03 1.85
C ILE A 235 21.64 -11.38 2.55
N HIS A 236 22.17 -12.40 1.88
CA HIS A 236 22.41 -13.74 2.47
C HIS A 236 23.84 -13.98 2.93
N ILE A 237 24.67 -12.91 2.99
CA ILE A 237 25.97 -12.94 3.65
C ILE A 237 25.80 -12.52 5.11
#